data_fcd8b636f4e6e56e3b5d60c2f19bf5d7
#
_entry.id   fcd8b636f4e6e56e3b5d60c2f19bf5d7
#
_cell.length_a   1.000
_cell.length_b   1.000
_cell.length_c   1.000
_cell.angle_alpha   90.00
_cell.angle_beta   90.00
_cell.angle_gamma   90.00
#
_symmetry.space_group_name_H-M   'P 1'
#
loop_
_entity.id
_entity.type
_entity.pdbx_description
1 polymer ?
#
loop_
_entity_poly.entity_id
_entity_poly.type
_entity_poly.pdbx_seq_one_letter_code
_entity_poly.pdbx_strand_id
1 'polypeptide(L)'
;SNTAVKIVADNAIPFLKGVLEPYARVEYLPGKTIATADVRDADALIVRTRTRCDAALLEGASVKLIATATIGFDHIDTEYCRRHGIEVATAAGCNARGVLQYVAAALVRLSRVQAWEPADKTLGIVGVGHVGSLVEAYARTWGFRVVACDPPREEREHGGFLPLEEVACEADILTFHTPLDDTTRHMAGAK
;
A
#
# COMPACT_ATOMS: atom_id res chain seq x y z
N SER A 1 -31.04 -7.50 -22.46
CA SER A 1 -31.03 -8.11 -21.10
C SER A 1 -29.99 -7.39 -20.29
N ASN A 2 -30.48 -6.62 -19.31
CA ASN A 2 -29.63 -5.92 -18.36
C ASN A 2 -29.13 -6.96 -17.35
N THR A 3 -28.04 -7.65 -17.67
CA THR A 3 -27.43 -8.62 -16.76
C THR A 3 -26.80 -7.82 -15.63
N ALA A 4 -27.31 -7.96 -14.42
CA ALA A 4 -26.75 -7.27 -13.26
C ALA A 4 -25.30 -7.69 -13.08
N VAL A 5 -24.42 -6.73 -12.81
CA VAL A 5 -22.99 -6.97 -12.53
C VAL A 5 -22.87 -7.96 -11.37
N LYS A 6 -22.08 -9.01 -11.55
CA LYS A 6 -21.78 -10.00 -10.50
C LYS A 6 -20.41 -9.72 -9.87
N ILE A 7 -20.40 -9.61 -8.56
CA ILE A 7 -19.19 -9.39 -7.76
C ILE A 7 -19.01 -10.58 -6.81
N VAL A 8 -17.81 -11.14 -6.76
CA VAL A 8 -17.39 -12.09 -5.71
C VAL A 8 -16.49 -11.34 -4.73
N ALA A 9 -16.83 -11.37 -3.45
CA ALA A 9 -16.13 -10.62 -2.42
C ALA A 9 -15.70 -11.50 -1.24
N ASP A 10 -14.51 -11.21 -0.69
CA ASP A 10 -14.05 -11.82 0.57
C ASP A 10 -14.97 -11.37 1.72
N ASN A 11 -15.62 -12.32 2.37
CA ASN A 11 -16.59 -12.08 3.44
C ASN A 11 -15.99 -11.49 4.73
N ALA A 12 -14.66 -11.47 4.82
CA ALA A 12 -13.95 -10.91 5.98
C ALA A 12 -13.54 -9.43 5.77
N ILE A 13 -13.99 -8.78 4.69
CA ILE A 13 -13.81 -7.34 4.50
C ILE A 13 -14.85 -6.60 5.35
N PRO A 14 -14.42 -5.82 6.36
CA PRO A 14 -15.35 -5.13 7.24
C PRO A 14 -16.13 -4.05 6.49
N PHE A 15 -17.38 -3.85 6.87
CA PHE A 15 -18.30 -2.80 6.37
C PHE A 15 -18.60 -2.84 4.86
N LEU A 16 -18.24 -3.90 4.14
CA LEU A 16 -18.52 -4.03 2.71
C LEU A 16 -19.97 -4.44 2.45
N LYS A 17 -20.51 -5.29 3.32
CA LYS A 17 -21.86 -5.83 3.17
C LYS A 17 -22.92 -4.72 3.24
N GLY A 18 -23.81 -4.66 2.28
CA GLY A 18 -24.84 -3.62 2.17
C GLY A 18 -24.43 -2.42 1.32
N VAL A 19 -23.15 -2.30 0.93
CA VAL A 19 -22.64 -1.15 0.17
C VAL A 19 -22.85 -1.31 -1.34
N LEU A 20 -22.63 -2.49 -1.87
CA LEU A 20 -22.62 -2.76 -3.31
C LEU A 20 -23.91 -3.42 -3.81
N GLU A 21 -24.69 -4.03 -2.94
CA GLU A 21 -25.92 -4.72 -3.29
C GLU A 21 -26.97 -3.85 -3.99
N PRO A 22 -27.05 -2.53 -3.76
CA PRO A 22 -27.93 -1.65 -4.57
C PRO A 22 -27.56 -1.59 -6.05
N TYR A 23 -26.33 -1.96 -6.43
CA TYR A 23 -25.77 -1.78 -7.78
C TYR A 23 -25.39 -3.08 -8.47
N ALA A 24 -25.14 -4.15 -7.68
CA ALA A 24 -24.62 -5.42 -8.18
C ALA A 24 -25.16 -6.61 -7.38
N ARG A 25 -25.11 -7.79 -7.98
CA ARG A 25 -25.25 -9.05 -7.25
C ARG A 25 -23.92 -9.38 -6.60
N VAL A 26 -23.87 -9.40 -5.27
CA VAL A 26 -22.65 -9.68 -4.50
C VAL A 26 -22.74 -11.05 -3.86
N GLU A 27 -21.74 -11.88 -4.12
CA GLU A 27 -21.54 -13.18 -3.49
C GLU A 27 -20.36 -13.10 -2.52
N TYR A 28 -20.62 -13.38 -1.23
CA TYR A 28 -19.60 -13.31 -0.18
C TYR A 28 -19.06 -14.69 0.14
N LEU A 29 -17.75 -14.90 -0.03
CA LEU A 29 -17.08 -16.17 0.21
C LEU A 29 -15.87 -15.96 1.13
N PRO A 30 -15.46 -16.99 1.91
CA PRO A 30 -14.19 -16.90 2.61
C PRO A 30 -13.03 -16.79 1.61
N GLY A 31 -12.16 -15.80 1.77
CA GLY A 31 -11.10 -15.51 0.79
C GLY A 31 -10.19 -16.69 0.45
N LYS A 32 -9.99 -17.63 1.41
CA LYS A 32 -9.19 -18.85 1.17
C LYS A 32 -9.88 -19.89 0.28
N THR A 33 -11.18 -19.83 0.13
CA THR A 33 -11.98 -20.86 -0.57
C THR A 33 -12.51 -20.39 -1.90
N ILE A 34 -12.26 -19.12 -2.29
CA ILE A 34 -12.63 -18.63 -3.62
C ILE A 34 -11.88 -19.45 -4.68
N ALA A 35 -12.64 -20.11 -5.53
CA ALA A 35 -12.14 -21.04 -6.53
C ALA A 35 -12.55 -20.59 -7.95
N THR A 36 -11.95 -21.21 -8.96
CA THR A 36 -12.22 -20.90 -10.39
C THR A 36 -13.70 -20.98 -10.74
N ALA A 37 -14.45 -21.93 -10.14
CA ALA A 37 -15.89 -22.05 -10.38
C ALA A 37 -16.69 -20.83 -9.91
N ASP A 38 -16.27 -20.20 -8.80
CA ASP A 38 -16.94 -19.05 -8.20
C ASP A 38 -16.75 -17.78 -9.02
N VAL A 39 -15.59 -17.67 -9.71
CA VAL A 39 -15.19 -16.44 -10.41
C VAL A 39 -15.47 -16.50 -11.91
N ARG A 40 -15.85 -17.65 -12.43
CA ARG A 40 -16.02 -17.88 -13.89
C ARG A 40 -16.97 -16.88 -14.55
N ASP A 41 -18.08 -16.58 -13.93
CA ASP A 41 -19.13 -15.66 -14.40
C ASP A 41 -19.17 -14.34 -13.62
N ALA A 42 -18.15 -14.06 -12.80
CA ALA A 42 -18.02 -12.81 -12.08
C ALA A 42 -17.44 -11.72 -12.99
N ASP A 43 -17.96 -10.50 -12.85
CA ASP A 43 -17.43 -9.31 -13.53
C ASP A 43 -16.30 -8.67 -12.71
N ALA A 44 -16.38 -8.77 -11.39
CA ALA A 44 -15.37 -8.21 -10.50
C ALA A 44 -15.11 -9.09 -9.26
N LEU A 45 -13.90 -8.97 -8.74
CA LEU A 45 -13.47 -9.57 -7.47
C LEU A 45 -13.13 -8.47 -6.47
N ILE A 46 -13.53 -8.64 -5.21
CA ILE A 46 -13.07 -7.80 -4.11
C ILE A 46 -12.41 -8.70 -3.07
N VAL A 47 -11.10 -8.63 -2.98
CA VAL A 47 -10.28 -9.59 -2.27
C VAL A 47 -9.44 -8.97 -1.17
N ARG A 48 -8.83 -9.84 -0.37
CA ARG A 48 -7.73 -9.54 0.55
C ARG A 48 -6.58 -10.49 0.24
N THR A 49 -5.51 -10.41 1.04
CA THR A 49 -4.28 -11.20 0.86
C THR A 49 -4.45 -12.71 0.88
N ARG A 50 -5.62 -13.22 1.29
CA ARG A 50 -5.90 -14.67 1.37
C ARG A 50 -6.31 -15.28 0.05
N THR A 51 -6.68 -14.49 -0.95
CA THR A 51 -7.06 -14.93 -2.29
C THR A 51 -5.92 -14.64 -3.24
N ARG A 52 -5.30 -15.68 -3.77
CA ARG A 52 -4.28 -15.53 -4.80
C ARG A 52 -4.96 -15.38 -6.16
N CYS A 53 -4.76 -14.22 -6.79
CA CYS A 53 -5.33 -13.89 -8.09
C CYS A 53 -4.26 -14.05 -9.18
N ASP A 54 -4.13 -15.24 -9.70
CA ASP A 54 -3.19 -15.61 -10.75
C ASP A 54 -3.90 -16.38 -11.89
N ALA A 55 -3.14 -16.87 -12.85
CA ALA A 55 -3.67 -17.65 -13.97
C ALA A 55 -4.52 -18.84 -13.51
N ALA A 56 -4.13 -19.53 -12.41
CA ALA A 56 -4.85 -20.69 -11.91
C ALA A 56 -6.28 -20.35 -11.45
N LEU A 57 -6.50 -19.15 -10.90
CA LEU A 57 -7.83 -18.70 -10.50
C LEU A 57 -8.59 -18.06 -11.67
N LEU A 58 -7.92 -17.28 -12.51
CA LEU A 58 -8.54 -16.33 -13.43
C LEU A 58 -8.69 -16.85 -14.86
N GLU A 59 -8.07 -17.98 -15.20
CA GLU A 59 -8.15 -18.53 -16.56
C GLU A 59 -9.60 -18.91 -16.92
N GLY A 60 -10.08 -18.34 -18.01
CA GLY A 60 -11.47 -18.54 -18.48
C GLY A 60 -12.53 -17.81 -17.68
N ALA A 61 -12.16 -16.95 -16.73
CA ALA A 61 -13.09 -16.09 -15.99
C ALA A 61 -13.48 -14.85 -16.79
N SER A 62 -14.67 -14.33 -16.51
CA SER A 62 -15.18 -13.09 -17.14
C SER A 62 -14.70 -11.81 -16.43
N VAL A 63 -13.87 -11.94 -15.40
CA VAL A 63 -13.43 -10.85 -14.51
C VAL A 63 -12.75 -9.72 -15.30
N LYS A 64 -13.18 -8.49 -15.03
CA LYS A 64 -12.64 -7.25 -15.62
C LYS A 64 -11.99 -6.34 -14.59
N LEU A 65 -12.29 -6.53 -13.30
CA LEU A 65 -11.78 -5.72 -12.21
C LEU A 65 -11.44 -6.60 -11.02
N ILE A 66 -10.26 -6.39 -10.44
CA ILE A 66 -9.89 -6.93 -9.13
C ILE A 66 -9.59 -5.75 -8.21
N ALA A 67 -10.39 -5.58 -7.16
CA ALA A 67 -10.14 -4.61 -6.12
C ALA A 67 -9.59 -5.34 -4.88
N THR A 68 -8.43 -4.92 -4.36
CA THR A 68 -7.93 -5.45 -3.10
C THR A 68 -8.12 -4.44 -1.98
N ALA A 69 -8.76 -4.91 -0.89
CA ALA A 69 -8.93 -4.12 0.34
C ALA A 69 -7.63 -4.08 1.18
N THR A 70 -6.48 -4.16 0.54
CA THR A 70 -5.16 -4.15 1.15
C THR A 70 -4.23 -3.18 0.42
N ILE A 71 -3.22 -2.68 1.12
CA ILE A 71 -2.22 -1.78 0.55
C ILE A 71 -1.30 -2.57 -0.39
N GLY A 72 -0.76 -3.70 0.07
CA GLY A 72 0.04 -4.62 -0.73
C GLY A 72 -0.83 -5.44 -1.68
N PHE A 73 -0.27 -5.81 -2.83
CA PHE A 73 -0.92 -6.57 -3.89
C PHE A 73 -0.07 -7.72 -4.47
N ASP A 74 0.89 -8.20 -3.69
CA ASP A 74 1.76 -9.36 -4.02
C ASP A 74 0.98 -10.68 -4.21
N HIS A 75 -0.27 -10.74 -3.75
CA HIS A 75 -1.21 -11.84 -4.00
C HIS A 75 -1.91 -11.74 -5.36
N ILE A 76 -1.68 -10.67 -6.14
CA ILE A 76 -2.26 -10.45 -7.47
C ILE A 76 -1.16 -10.51 -8.52
N ASP A 77 -1.28 -11.40 -9.51
CA ASP A 77 -0.43 -11.40 -10.69
C ASP A 77 -0.83 -10.25 -11.62
N THR A 78 -0.23 -9.09 -11.39
CA THR A 78 -0.53 -7.87 -12.13
C THR A 78 -0.14 -7.96 -13.60
N GLU A 79 0.88 -8.73 -13.94
CA GLU A 79 1.29 -8.94 -15.33
C GLU A 79 0.26 -9.80 -16.08
N TYR A 80 -0.25 -10.87 -15.45
CA TYR A 80 -1.36 -11.64 -15.98
C TYR A 80 -2.58 -10.74 -16.20
N CYS A 81 -2.96 -9.96 -15.20
CA CYS A 81 -4.10 -9.05 -15.27
C CYS A 81 -3.97 -8.05 -16.43
N ARG A 82 -2.80 -7.41 -16.56
CA ARG A 82 -2.51 -6.47 -17.64
C ARG A 82 -2.67 -7.12 -19.03
N ARG A 83 -2.12 -8.33 -19.22
CA ARG A 83 -2.23 -9.04 -20.51
C ARG A 83 -3.65 -9.46 -20.86
N HIS A 84 -4.51 -9.67 -19.87
CA HIS A 84 -5.90 -10.11 -20.07
C HIS A 84 -6.93 -8.96 -19.93
N GLY A 85 -6.48 -7.71 -19.83
CA GLY A 85 -7.36 -6.55 -19.73
C GLY A 85 -8.16 -6.49 -18.44
N ILE A 86 -7.60 -7.05 -17.34
CA ILE A 86 -8.17 -6.99 -16.00
C ILE A 86 -7.58 -5.79 -15.28
N GLU A 87 -8.41 -4.86 -14.86
CA GLU A 87 -8.00 -3.71 -14.06
C GLU A 87 -7.74 -4.14 -12.62
N VAL A 88 -6.69 -3.59 -12.00
CA VAL A 88 -6.36 -3.84 -10.60
C VAL A 88 -6.44 -2.53 -9.81
N ALA A 89 -7.36 -2.48 -8.85
CA ALA A 89 -7.52 -1.37 -7.92
C ALA A 89 -6.99 -1.77 -6.53
N THR A 90 -6.14 -0.93 -5.95
CA THR A 90 -5.55 -1.16 -4.63
C THR A 90 -6.04 -0.12 -3.63
N ALA A 91 -5.98 -0.45 -2.34
CA ALA A 91 -6.26 0.49 -1.26
C ALA A 91 -5.00 1.30 -0.86
N ALA A 92 -4.09 1.55 -1.80
CA ALA A 92 -2.86 2.30 -1.55
C ALA A 92 -3.17 3.66 -0.91
N GLY A 93 -2.48 3.97 0.19
CA GLY A 93 -2.67 5.22 0.92
C GLY A 93 -3.87 5.27 1.87
N CYS A 94 -4.77 4.29 1.87
CA CYS A 94 -5.97 4.31 2.73
C CYS A 94 -5.64 4.39 4.24
N ASN A 95 -4.50 3.84 4.66
CA ASN A 95 -4.03 3.87 6.05
C ASN A 95 -2.89 4.88 6.29
N ALA A 96 -2.59 5.76 5.32
CA ALA A 96 -1.43 6.66 5.43
C ALA A 96 -1.51 7.58 6.67
N ARG A 97 -2.70 8.05 7.02
CA ARG A 97 -2.91 8.88 8.22
C ARG A 97 -2.72 8.08 9.52
N GLY A 98 -3.12 6.80 9.54
CA GLY A 98 -2.89 5.91 10.69
C GLY A 98 -1.39 5.69 10.92
N VAL A 99 -0.62 5.46 9.87
CA VAL A 99 0.84 5.33 9.96
C VAL A 99 1.49 6.64 10.39
N LEU A 100 1.04 7.79 9.86
CA LEU A 100 1.50 9.11 10.31
C LEU A 100 1.30 9.29 11.81
N GLN A 101 0.12 8.94 12.34
CA GLN A 101 -0.16 9.03 13.78
C GLN A 101 0.77 8.16 14.61
N TYR A 102 1.08 6.94 14.13
CA TYR A 102 2.04 6.05 14.79
C TYR A 102 3.44 6.66 14.81
N VAL A 103 3.92 7.17 13.67
CA VAL A 103 5.23 7.84 13.57
C VAL A 103 5.29 9.06 14.49
N ALA A 104 4.26 9.90 14.49
CA ALA A 104 4.17 11.05 15.37
C ALA A 104 4.26 10.67 16.86
N ALA A 105 3.51 9.64 17.27
CA ALA A 105 3.53 9.14 18.64
C ALA A 105 4.91 8.59 19.03
N ALA A 106 5.58 7.87 18.12
CA ALA A 106 6.93 7.36 18.32
C ALA A 106 7.95 8.51 18.50
N LEU A 107 7.89 9.53 17.64
CA LEU A 107 8.78 10.71 17.72
C LEU A 107 8.57 11.48 19.02
N VAL A 108 7.31 11.73 19.42
CA VAL A 108 6.98 12.38 20.70
C VAL A 108 7.50 11.58 21.90
N ARG A 109 7.35 10.25 21.86
CA ARG A 109 7.90 9.39 22.92
C ARG A 109 9.42 9.47 23.00
N LEU A 110 10.09 9.38 21.85
CA LEU A 110 11.55 9.47 21.78
C LEU A 110 12.07 10.83 22.28
N SER A 111 11.45 11.93 21.85
CA SER A 111 11.84 13.27 22.29
C SER A 111 11.77 13.44 23.80
N ARG A 112 10.72 12.89 24.43
CA ARG A 112 10.55 12.95 25.88
C ARG A 112 11.56 12.07 26.62
N VAL A 113 11.84 10.87 26.14
CA VAL A 113 12.78 9.94 26.78
C VAL A 113 14.21 10.41 26.66
N GLN A 114 14.58 10.99 25.53
CA GLN A 114 15.95 11.41 25.23
C GLN A 114 16.16 12.93 25.40
N ALA A 115 15.13 13.67 25.79
CA ALA A 115 15.17 15.12 26.08
C ALA A 115 15.74 15.96 24.92
N TRP A 116 15.14 15.84 23.71
CA TRP A 116 15.46 16.67 22.55
C TRP A 116 14.22 17.32 21.95
N GLU A 117 14.42 18.42 21.24
CA GLU A 117 13.37 19.11 20.50
C GLU A 117 13.46 18.78 18.99
N PRO A 118 12.34 18.78 18.25
CA PRO A 118 12.35 18.51 16.80
C PRO A 118 13.31 19.39 16.01
N ALA A 119 13.47 20.65 16.39
CA ALA A 119 14.37 21.61 15.74
C ALA A 119 15.87 21.23 15.83
N ASP A 120 16.23 20.39 16.80
CA ASP A 120 17.61 19.93 17.00
C ASP A 120 17.92 18.65 16.22
N LYS A 121 16.95 18.11 15.47
CA LYS A 121 17.04 16.80 14.86
C LYS A 121 16.77 16.82 13.36
N THR A 122 17.50 15.97 12.66
CA THR A 122 17.27 15.65 11.25
C THR A 122 16.51 14.33 11.14
N LEU A 123 15.34 14.36 10.50
CA LEU A 123 14.55 13.19 10.18
C LEU A 123 14.84 12.77 8.74
N GLY A 124 15.38 11.56 8.57
CA GLY A 124 15.56 10.91 7.28
C GLY A 124 14.33 10.07 6.92
N ILE A 125 13.79 10.30 5.73
CA ILE A 125 12.62 9.57 5.22
C ILE A 125 13.04 8.75 4.02
N VAL A 126 12.84 7.43 4.09
CA VAL A 126 13.15 6.50 3.01
C VAL A 126 11.83 5.98 2.43
N GLY A 127 11.56 6.33 1.16
CA GLY A 127 10.27 6.12 0.51
C GLY A 127 9.29 7.26 0.77
N VAL A 128 9.05 8.10 -0.25
CA VAL A 128 8.21 9.30 -0.17
C VAL A 128 6.96 9.14 -1.04
N GLY A 129 6.28 8.01 -0.85
CA GLY A 129 4.96 7.71 -1.42
C GLY A 129 3.83 8.35 -0.60
N HIS A 130 2.66 7.72 -0.53
CA HIS A 130 1.50 8.24 0.22
C HIS A 130 1.79 8.51 1.69
N VAL A 131 2.47 7.60 2.37
CA VAL A 131 2.82 7.74 3.79
C VAL A 131 3.99 8.71 3.96
N GLY A 132 5.10 8.48 3.25
CA GLY A 132 6.32 9.28 3.40
C GLY A 132 6.10 10.76 3.10
N SER A 133 5.28 11.11 2.11
CA SER A 133 4.92 12.50 1.80
C SER A 133 4.14 13.17 2.94
N LEU A 134 3.24 12.43 3.61
CA LEU A 134 2.54 12.96 4.78
C LEU A 134 3.51 13.16 5.95
N VAL A 135 4.38 12.16 6.21
CA VAL A 135 5.38 12.26 7.28
C VAL A 135 6.32 13.45 7.03
N GLU A 136 6.78 13.63 5.79
CA GLU A 136 7.62 14.77 5.41
C GLU A 136 6.95 16.11 5.70
N ALA A 137 5.72 16.30 5.20
CA ALA A 137 4.97 17.56 5.37
C ALA A 137 4.78 17.89 6.84
N TYR A 138 4.36 16.92 7.64
CA TYR A 138 4.13 17.14 9.08
C TYR A 138 5.43 17.30 9.86
N ALA A 139 6.49 16.54 9.56
CA ALA A 139 7.78 16.65 10.23
C ALA A 139 8.40 18.05 10.06
N ARG A 140 8.31 18.62 8.85
CA ARG A 140 8.72 20.04 8.61
C ARG A 140 7.91 21.02 9.45
N THR A 141 6.60 20.81 9.56
CA THR A 141 5.71 21.65 10.39
C THR A 141 6.05 21.52 11.88
N TRP A 142 6.50 20.36 12.34
CA TRP A 142 6.94 20.16 13.73
C TRP A 142 8.33 20.72 14.02
N GLY A 143 9.04 21.18 13.01
CA GLY A 143 10.34 21.84 13.13
C GLY A 143 11.56 20.98 12.80
N PHE A 144 11.39 19.72 12.41
CA PHE A 144 12.51 18.88 11.98
C PHE A 144 13.19 19.44 10.73
N ARG A 145 14.50 19.33 10.66
CA ARG A 145 15.20 19.26 9.38
C ARG A 145 14.85 17.92 8.73
N VAL A 146 14.46 17.91 7.46
CA VAL A 146 14.07 16.69 6.77
C VAL A 146 14.95 16.46 5.55
N VAL A 147 15.53 15.27 5.44
CA VAL A 147 16.20 14.74 4.27
C VAL A 147 15.48 13.48 3.80
N ALA A 148 15.44 13.24 2.49
CA ALA A 148 14.61 12.16 1.94
C ALA A 148 15.33 11.40 0.84
N CYS A 149 15.05 10.09 0.77
CA CYS A 149 15.49 9.18 -0.27
C CYS A 149 14.27 8.54 -0.94
N ASP A 150 14.12 8.72 -2.25
CA ASP A 150 13.12 8.03 -3.07
C ASP A 150 13.65 7.94 -4.52
N PRO A 151 14.42 6.90 -4.86
CA PRO A 151 15.04 6.80 -6.18
C PRO A 151 14.05 6.85 -7.35
N PRO A 152 12.87 6.19 -7.30
CA PRO A 152 11.89 6.31 -8.37
C PRO A 152 11.33 7.73 -8.55
N ARG A 153 11.24 8.52 -7.48
CA ARG A 153 10.82 9.92 -7.57
C ARG A 153 11.95 10.81 -8.06
N GLU A 154 13.18 10.57 -7.60
CA GLU A 154 14.35 11.33 -8.08
C GLU A 154 14.51 11.21 -9.61
N GLU A 155 14.34 10.01 -10.18
CA GLU A 155 14.37 9.80 -11.62
C GLU A 155 13.28 10.58 -12.39
N ARG A 156 12.08 10.72 -11.79
CA ARG A 156 10.95 11.44 -12.43
C ARG A 156 11.01 12.95 -12.24
N GLU A 157 11.42 13.39 -11.05
CA GLU A 157 11.30 14.79 -10.60
C GLU A 157 12.62 15.57 -10.72
N HIS A 158 13.74 14.88 -10.92
CA HIS A 158 15.09 15.42 -11.12
C HIS A 158 15.53 16.39 -10.01
N GLY A 159 15.28 16.02 -8.77
CA GLY A 159 15.78 16.74 -7.61
C GLY A 159 14.90 16.64 -6.37
N GLY A 160 15.53 16.90 -5.23
CA GLY A 160 14.87 16.92 -3.93
C GLY A 160 15.08 15.66 -3.10
N PHE A 161 15.67 14.61 -3.66
CA PHE A 161 15.97 13.37 -2.94
C PHE A 161 17.48 13.09 -2.94
N LEU A 162 17.98 12.54 -1.84
CA LEU A 162 19.36 12.17 -1.67
C LEU A 162 19.54 10.65 -1.81
N PRO A 163 20.73 10.17 -2.16
CA PRO A 163 21.07 8.75 -2.03
C PRO A 163 20.86 8.25 -0.59
N LEU A 164 20.53 6.96 -0.43
CA LEU A 164 20.24 6.38 0.89
C LEU A 164 21.40 6.56 1.88
N GLU A 165 22.62 6.39 1.40
CA GLU A 165 23.84 6.54 2.19
C GLU A 165 23.99 7.97 2.75
N GLU A 166 23.66 8.97 1.96
CA GLU A 166 23.71 10.38 2.39
C GLU A 166 22.61 10.67 3.41
N VAL A 167 21.38 10.18 3.16
CA VAL A 167 20.29 10.30 4.13
C VAL A 167 20.67 9.62 5.45
N ALA A 168 21.28 8.43 5.40
CA ALA A 168 21.70 7.69 6.60
C ALA A 168 22.81 8.41 7.37
N CYS A 169 23.70 9.13 6.67
CA CYS A 169 24.77 9.93 7.31
C CYS A 169 24.26 11.22 7.94
N GLU A 170 23.25 11.86 7.33
CA GLU A 170 22.73 13.15 7.79
C GLU A 170 21.65 13.04 8.85
N ALA A 171 20.92 11.93 8.90
CA ALA A 171 19.77 11.77 9.76
C ALA A 171 20.14 11.34 11.19
N ASP A 172 19.54 11.97 12.18
CA ASP A 172 19.52 11.50 13.58
C ASP A 172 18.51 10.35 13.76
N ILE A 173 17.44 10.37 12.98
CA ILE A 173 16.32 9.41 13.04
C ILE A 173 15.96 9.01 11.61
N LEU A 174 15.81 7.71 11.36
CA LEU A 174 15.36 7.20 10.06
C LEU A 174 13.96 6.59 10.18
N THR A 175 13.13 6.85 9.18
CA THR A 175 11.82 6.21 9.04
C THR A 175 11.64 5.66 7.62
N PHE A 176 11.20 4.41 7.52
CA PHE A 176 11.10 3.67 6.27
C PHE A 176 9.64 3.47 5.88
N HIS A 177 9.28 3.86 4.65
CA HIS A 177 7.93 3.77 4.09
C HIS A 177 7.95 3.16 2.68
N THR A 178 8.86 2.24 2.46
CA THR A 178 9.02 1.50 1.21
C THR A 178 8.21 0.21 1.21
N PRO A 179 7.72 -0.27 0.05
CA PRO A 179 7.24 -1.64 -0.07
C PRO A 179 8.38 -2.63 0.20
N LEU A 180 8.05 -3.85 0.59
CA LEU A 180 9.02 -4.93 0.70
C LEU A 180 9.11 -5.66 -0.63
N ASP A 181 10.17 -5.45 -1.36
CA ASP A 181 10.51 -6.13 -2.61
C ASP A 181 12.01 -6.44 -2.67
N ASP A 182 12.49 -6.94 -3.79
CA ASP A 182 13.89 -7.33 -3.94
C ASP A 182 14.86 -6.14 -3.87
N THR A 183 14.40 -4.92 -4.19
CA THR A 183 15.21 -3.68 -4.15
C THR A 183 15.31 -3.10 -2.75
N THR A 184 14.33 -3.41 -1.88
CA THR A 184 14.21 -2.84 -0.53
C THR A 184 14.54 -3.85 0.58
N ARG A 185 14.69 -5.13 0.21
CA ARG A 185 15.05 -6.18 1.15
C ARG A 185 16.43 -5.91 1.78
N HIS A 186 16.49 -6.01 3.11
CA HIS A 186 17.70 -5.72 3.91
C HIS A 186 18.23 -4.28 3.80
N MET A 187 17.42 -3.33 3.32
CA MET A 187 17.80 -1.92 3.20
C MET A 187 18.24 -1.30 4.54
N ALA A 188 17.61 -1.70 5.65
CA ALA A 188 17.95 -1.28 7.01
C ALA A 188 18.72 -2.39 7.75
N GLY A 189 19.83 -2.85 7.21
CA GLY A 189 20.66 -3.91 7.79
C GLY A 189 22.11 -3.47 8.04
N ALA A 190 22.81 -4.18 8.93
CA ALA A 190 24.27 -4.07 9.00
C ALA A 190 24.88 -4.75 7.77
N LYS A 191 25.85 -4.09 7.12
CA LYS A 191 26.74 -4.72 6.13
C LYS A 191 27.84 -5.49 6.83
#